data_f1ebe150d8b6d01e312af60db65efc29
#
_entry.id   f1ebe150d8b6d01e312af60db65efc29
#
_cell.length_a   1.000
_cell.length_b   1.000
_cell.length_c   1.000
_cell.angle_alpha   90.00
_cell.angle_beta   90.00
_cell.angle_gamma   90.00
#
_symmetry.space_group_name_H-M   'P 1'
#
loop_
_entity.id
_entity.type
_entity.pdbx_description
1 polymer ?
#
loop_
_entity_poly.entity_id
_entity_poly.type
_entity_poly.pdbx_seq_one_letter_code
_entity_poly.pdbx_strand_id
1 'polypeptide(L)'
;MKKLLLLFVLLIGLTACGQSKDNTNKANTSDSQKTEVAESKKMVTTTTSFLYDMTKVLAGDYVDVDMVIPAGEDPHLYIPKTKDVEKITNADLVLFHGLHFEGKMVDILEKNGVDLSDNFPKDKIGQMDEGGKTIVDPHFWFDISLYKLACENAAKALDELVPEHKEDIDKNLQNYLKKLDDLDAYNKKRLGEIKESSRYLITPHDAFNYFSRAYNIKVVAPQGVSTDSEVANKDIESTANFIVEHKVPAIFAESTTDPARMEKLKEMCKSKGFDVKVVCGDGNELFSDSLAPSGQDGDNYIDMYKHNVDLIVDNLK
;
A
#
# COMPACT_ATOMS: atom_id res chain seq x y z
N MET A 1 54.70 -25.35 18.79
CA MET A 1 55.86 -25.85 18.02
C MET A 1 55.78 -25.24 16.62
N LYS A 2 56.91 -24.54 16.25
CA LYS A 2 57.39 -24.09 14.91
C LYS A 2 56.42 -23.27 14.05
N LYS A 3 56.51 -21.96 14.01
CA LYS A 3 57.36 -20.99 13.27
C LYS A 3 57.72 -21.46 11.86
N LEU A 4 57.22 -20.72 10.84
CA LEU A 4 58.06 -20.38 9.67
C LEU A 4 57.57 -19.06 9.04
N LEU A 5 58.46 -18.07 9.14
CA LEU A 5 58.53 -16.79 8.44
C LEU A 5 59.13 -17.06 7.05
N LEU A 6 58.67 -16.41 6.01
CA LEU A 6 59.47 -16.17 4.83
C LEU A 6 59.22 -14.77 4.26
N LEU A 7 60.25 -14.02 4.32
CA LEU A 7 60.51 -12.67 3.82
C LEU A 7 61.11 -12.78 2.40
N PHE A 8 60.70 -11.96 1.43
CA PHE A 8 61.52 -11.64 0.23
C PHE A 8 61.07 -10.25 -0.27
N VAL A 9 61.80 -9.27 -0.02
CA VAL A 9 62.92 -8.53 -0.60
C VAL A 9 62.65 -7.89 -1.99
N LEU A 10 62.67 -6.61 -1.89
CA LEU A 10 62.81 -5.44 -2.75
C LEU A 10 63.75 -5.63 -3.96
N LEU A 11 63.38 -5.11 -5.13
CA LEU A 11 64.40 -4.67 -6.12
C LEU A 11 63.91 -3.37 -6.81
N ILE A 12 64.69 -2.34 -6.56
CA ILE A 12 64.67 -1.01 -7.15
C ILE A 12 65.49 -1.07 -8.46
N GLY A 13 64.99 -0.49 -9.52
CA GLY A 13 65.72 -0.27 -10.76
C GLY A 13 65.45 1.15 -11.29
N LEU A 14 66.34 2.06 -10.96
CA LEU A 14 66.47 3.40 -11.57
C LEU A 14 67.39 3.27 -12.82
N THR A 15 66.96 3.81 -13.96
CA THR A 15 67.91 4.32 -14.95
C THR A 15 67.38 5.61 -15.59
N ALA A 16 68.31 6.55 -15.71
CA ALA A 16 68.12 7.93 -16.03
C ALA A 16 68.47 8.28 -17.52
N CYS A 17 67.94 9.43 -17.91
CA CYS A 17 68.45 10.41 -18.89
C CYS A 17 68.67 10.06 -20.34
N GLY A 18 68.06 10.88 -21.20
CA GLY A 18 68.44 11.14 -22.59
C GLY A 18 67.62 12.30 -23.17
N GLN A 19 68.24 13.48 -23.20
CA GLN A 19 67.70 14.74 -23.72
C GLN A 19 67.93 14.84 -25.23
N SER A 20 66.90 15.22 -26.02
CA SER A 20 67.08 15.94 -27.29
C SER A 20 65.79 16.70 -27.66
N LYS A 21 66.02 17.97 -27.97
CA LYS A 21 65.02 18.94 -28.47
C LYS A 21 64.70 18.59 -29.93
N ASP A 22 63.42 18.72 -30.28
CA ASP A 22 63.06 19.52 -31.46
C ASP A 22 61.55 19.88 -31.45
N ASN A 23 61.32 21.10 -31.88
CA ASN A 23 60.10 21.83 -31.99
C ASN A 23 59.20 21.34 -33.14
N THR A 24 57.89 21.10 -32.92
CA THR A 24 56.87 21.50 -33.90
C THR A 24 55.48 21.54 -33.22
N ASN A 25 54.82 22.68 -33.37
CA ASN A 25 53.43 22.95 -33.02
C ASN A 25 52.43 21.92 -33.53
N LYS A 26 51.57 21.35 -32.65
CA LYS A 26 50.24 20.95 -33.04
C LYS A 26 49.25 21.08 -31.87
N ALA A 27 48.15 21.68 -32.22
CA ALA A 27 46.98 22.07 -31.47
C ALA A 27 46.59 21.18 -30.26
N ASN A 28 46.41 21.83 -29.14
CA ASN A 28 45.63 21.33 -27.99
C ASN A 28 44.16 21.18 -28.41
N THR A 29 43.70 19.99 -28.59
CA THR A 29 42.31 19.60 -28.43
C THR A 29 42.20 19.13 -26.98
N SER A 30 41.75 20.00 -26.11
CA SER A 30 41.30 19.65 -24.77
C SER A 30 40.01 18.82 -24.92
N ASP A 31 40.18 17.53 -24.82
CA ASP A 31 39.09 16.58 -24.63
C ASP A 31 38.56 16.79 -23.19
N SER A 32 37.61 17.71 -23.06
CA SER A 32 36.85 17.86 -21.83
C SER A 32 35.93 16.65 -21.72
N GLN A 33 36.42 15.60 -21.08
CA GLN A 33 35.51 14.60 -20.48
C GLN A 33 34.58 15.35 -19.54
N LYS A 34 33.37 15.62 -20.02
CA LYS A 34 32.22 16.01 -19.22
C LYS A 34 31.94 14.78 -18.34
N THR A 35 32.44 14.79 -17.11
CA THR A 35 31.98 13.87 -16.06
C THR A 35 30.50 14.22 -15.87
N GLU A 36 29.62 13.44 -16.48
CA GLU A 36 28.22 13.45 -16.08
C GLU A 36 28.22 13.05 -14.59
N VAL A 37 28.06 14.02 -13.73
CA VAL A 37 27.65 13.78 -12.34
C VAL A 37 26.26 13.23 -12.47
N ALA A 38 26.09 11.92 -12.26
CA ALA A 38 24.77 11.31 -12.18
C ALA A 38 24.01 12.11 -11.09
N GLU A 39 23.01 12.86 -11.52
CA GLU A 39 22.14 13.60 -10.62
C GLU A 39 21.45 12.57 -9.74
N SER A 40 21.50 12.74 -8.42
CA SER A 40 20.85 11.81 -7.50
C SER A 40 19.36 11.83 -7.77
N LYS A 41 18.73 10.65 -7.90
CA LYS A 41 17.27 10.54 -8.10
C LYS A 41 16.52 11.28 -6.99
N LYS A 42 15.38 11.83 -7.34
CA LYS A 42 14.45 12.43 -6.38
C LYS A 42 13.90 11.37 -5.44
N MET A 43 13.75 11.71 -4.17
CA MET A 43 13.19 10.83 -3.14
C MET A 43 11.70 11.10 -2.97
N VAL A 44 10.88 10.08 -3.21
CA VAL A 44 9.44 10.08 -2.91
C VAL A 44 9.20 9.25 -1.66
N THR A 45 8.60 9.84 -0.63
CA THR A 45 8.16 9.11 0.57
C THR A 45 6.66 8.88 0.50
N THR A 46 6.24 7.64 0.63
CA THR A 46 4.83 7.23 0.69
C THR A 46 4.45 6.78 2.09
N THR A 47 3.21 6.98 2.49
CA THR A 47 2.77 6.59 3.84
C THR A 47 2.59 5.09 3.97
N THR A 48 2.07 4.42 2.96
CA THR A 48 1.66 3.01 3.02
C THR A 48 2.17 2.18 1.85
N SER A 49 2.04 0.88 1.95
CA SER A 49 2.36 -0.09 0.88
C SER A 49 1.51 0.11 -0.39
N PHE A 50 0.25 0.54 -0.28
CA PHE A 50 -0.59 0.88 -1.43
C PHE A 50 0.00 2.00 -2.27
N LEU A 51 0.45 3.07 -1.62
CA LEU A 51 1.02 4.24 -2.30
C LEU A 51 2.44 3.97 -2.78
N TYR A 52 3.18 3.10 -2.08
CA TYR A 52 4.48 2.62 -2.52
C TYR A 52 4.36 1.87 -3.85
N ASP A 53 3.45 0.88 -3.93
CA ASP A 53 3.16 0.14 -5.17
C ASP A 53 2.71 1.08 -6.29
N MET A 54 1.73 1.95 -6.02
CA MET A 54 1.25 2.97 -6.96
C MET A 54 2.40 3.80 -7.53
N THR A 55 3.27 4.34 -6.67
CA THR A 55 4.39 5.19 -7.06
C THR A 55 5.39 4.42 -7.92
N LYS A 56 5.72 3.17 -7.53
CA LYS A 56 6.61 2.30 -8.33
C LYS A 56 6.02 1.96 -9.69
N VAL A 57 4.70 1.76 -9.79
CA VAL A 57 4.04 1.50 -11.08
C VAL A 57 4.06 2.75 -11.98
N LEU A 58 3.85 3.94 -11.41
CA LEU A 58 3.77 5.19 -12.18
C LEU A 58 5.15 5.71 -12.57
N ALA A 59 6.07 5.83 -11.63
CA ALA A 59 7.37 6.44 -11.85
C ALA A 59 8.49 5.43 -12.20
N GLY A 60 8.29 4.12 -11.98
CA GLY A 60 9.32 3.12 -12.24
C GLY A 60 10.62 3.43 -11.50
N ASP A 61 11.71 3.51 -12.28
CA ASP A 61 13.05 3.79 -11.75
C ASP A 61 13.46 5.27 -11.88
N TYR A 62 12.55 6.18 -12.24
CA TYR A 62 12.86 7.61 -12.34
C TYR A 62 13.02 8.31 -11.00
N VAL A 63 12.45 7.74 -9.94
CA VAL A 63 12.56 8.21 -8.55
C VAL A 63 12.98 7.08 -7.62
N ASP A 64 13.59 7.43 -6.49
CA ASP A 64 13.73 6.52 -5.36
C ASP A 64 12.48 6.63 -4.50
N VAL A 65 11.96 5.49 -4.04
CA VAL A 65 10.73 5.45 -3.24
C VAL A 65 11.01 4.83 -1.89
N ASP A 66 10.63 5.52 -0.82
CA ASP A 66 10.64 5.00 0.55
C ASP A 66 9.22 4.96 1.12
N MET A 67 9.02 4.16 2.17
CA MET A 67 7.73 3.96 2.81
C MET A 67 7.83 4.20 4.31
N VAL A 68 6.81 4.87 4.90
CA VAL A 68 6.76 5.18 6.33
C VAL A 68 6.24 3.99 7.12
N ILE A 69 5.04 3.52 6.81
CA ILE A 69 4.36 2.42 7.50
C ILE A 69 4.70 1.12 6.76
N PRO A 70 5.44 0.19 7.38
CA PRO A 70 5.79 -1.06 6.75
C PRO A 70 4.57 -1.87 6.30
N ALA A 71 4.70 -2.63 5.21
CA ALA A 71 3.65 -3.54 4.78
C ALA A 71 3.30 -4.55 5.90
N GLY A 72 2.00 -4.76 6.12
CA GLY A 72 1.47 -5.63 7.19
C GLY A 72 1.22 -4.93 8.54
N GLU A 73 1.67 -3.67 8.70
CA GLU A 73 1.34 -2.86 9.89
C GLU A 73 0.00 -2.14 9.71
N ASP A 74 -0.69 -1.91 10.82
CA ASP A 74 -1.98 -1.20 10.86
C ASP A 74 -1.78 0.33 10.84
N PRO A 75 -2.20 1.06 9.79
CA PRO A 75 -2.00 2.50 9.68
C PRO A 75 -2.79 3.34 10.68
N HIS A 76 -3.95 2.90 11.12
CA HIS A 76 -4.76 3.60 12.13
C HIS A 76 -4.08 3.65 13.50
N LEU A 77 -3.35 2.60 13.84
CA LEU A 77 -2.65 2.45 15.12
C LEU A 77 -1.18 2.83 15.07
N TYR A 78 -0.62 3.03 13.88
CA TYR A 78 0.81 3.27 13.71
C TYR A 78 1.28 4.51 14.47
N ILE A 79 2.32 4.32 15.29
CA ILE A 79 2.96 5.42 16.03
C ILE A 79 4.27 5.76 15.33
N PRO A 80 4.37 6.95 14.69
CA PRO A 80 5.56 7.33 13.97
C PRO A 80 6.77 7.45 14.89
N LYS A 81 7.90 6.93 14.43
CA LYS A 81 9.21 7.04 15.08
C LYS A 81 9.95 8.26 14.54
N THR A 82 11.02 8.69 15.21
CA THR A 82 11.85 9.83 14.74
C THR A 82 12.29 9.66 13.29
N LYS A 83 12.68 8.45 12.90
CA LYS A 83 13.11 8.17 11.52
C LYS A 83 11.97 8.35 10.50
N ASP A 84 10.73 8.10 10.88
CA ASP A 84 9.58 8.26 9.99
C ASP A 84 9.32 9.74 9.75
N VAL A 85 9.46 10.57 10.80
CA VAL A 85 9.41 12.03 10.68
C VAL A 85 10.55 12.54 9.78
N GLU A 86 11.76 11.99 9.93
CA GLU A 86 12.91 12.33 9.07
C GLU A 86 12.65 11.95 7.60
N LYS A 87 12.05 10.79 7.31
CA LYS A 87 11.66 10.39 5.96
C LYS A 87 10.68 11.39 5.33
N ILE A 88 9.66 11.81 6.08
CA ILE A 88 8.66 12.78 5.63
C ILE A 88 9.30 14.15 5.37
N THR A 89 10.14 14.64 6.29
CA THR A 89 10.70 16.00 6.21
C THR A 89 11.84 16.16 5.21
N ASN A 90 12.54 15.07 4.87
CA ASN A 90 13.68 15.07 3.94
C ASN A 90 13.33 14.61 2.53
N ALA A 91 12.09 14.15 2.28
CA ALA A 91 11.65 13.76 0.95
C ALA A 91 11.52 14.98 0.01
N ASP A 92 11.77 14.76 -1.29
CA ASP A 92 11.43 15.75 -2.33
C ASP A 92 9.92 15.80 -2.59
N LEU A 93 9.20 14.67 -2.35
CA LEU A 93 7.75 14.56 -2.44
C LEU A 93 7.24 13.56 -1.40
N VAL A 94 6.15 13.89 -0.71
CA VAL A 94 5.43 12.97 0.18
C VAL A 94 4.04 12.74 -0.38
N LEU A 95 3.63 11.46 -0.50
CA LEU A 95 2.28 11.07 -0.91
C LEU A 95 1.57 10.38 0.25
N PHE A 96 0.34 10.80 0.58
CA PHE A 96 -0.49 10.21 1.61
C PHE A 96 -1.94 10.04 1.17
N HIS A 97 -2.68 9.13 1.82
CA HIS A 97 -4.05 8.80 1.42
C HIS A 97 -5.02 9.96 1.60
N GLY A 98 -4.90 10.68 2.71
CA GLY A 98 -5.91 11.64 3.15
C GLY A 98 -7.08 10.98 3.89
N LEU A 99 -8.19 11.70 4.05
CA LEU A 99 -9.39 11.23 4.77
C LEU A 99 -9.10 10.74 6.20
N HIS A 100 -8.03 11.23 6.82
CA HIS A 100 -7.55 10.86 8.16
C HIS A 100 -7.09 9.40 8.33
N PHE A 101 -6.77 8.70 7.24
CA PHE A 101 -6.35 7.30 7.29
C PHE A 101 -5.07 7.10 8.12
N GLU A 102 -4.10 7.96 7.97
CA GLU A 102 -2.79 7.87 8.63
C GLU A 102 -2.81 8.30 10.12
N GLY A 103 -3.99 8.41 10.71
CA GLY A 103 -4.20 8.57 12.14
C GLY A 103 -3.32 9.65 12.79
N LYS A 104 -2.30 9.22 13.52
CA LYS A 104 -1.42 10.12 14.32
C LYS A 104 -0.45 10.97 13.51
N MET A 105 -0.37 10.74 12.19
CA MET A 105 0.54 11.49 11.30
C MET A 105 -0.14 12.60 10.50
N VAL A 106 -1.46 12.75 10.57
CA VAL A 106 -2.23 13.71 9.77
C VAL A 106 -1.63 15.11 9.79
N ASP A 107 -1.32 15.66 11.00
CA ASP A 107 -0.81 17.02 11.15
C ASP A 107 0.52 17.28 10.41
N ILE A 108 1.42 16.28 10.36
CA ILE A 108 2.71 16.43 9.67
C ILE A 108 2.54 16.20 8.17
N LEU A 109 1.65 15.30 7.76
CA LEU A 109 1.40 14.97 6.36
C LEU A 109 0.70 16.12 5.64
N GLU A 110 -0.30 16.75 6.24
CA GLU A 110 -0.98 17.94 5.68
C GLU A 110 -0.03 19.12 5.44
N LYS A 111 1.08 19.20 6.20
CA LYS A 111 2.08 20.28 6.04
C LYS A 111 3.13 19.99 4.98
N ASN A 112 3.43 18.72 4.73
CA ASN A 112 4.61 18.32 3.97
C ASN A 112 4.28 17.45 2.75
N GLY A 113 3.03 17.00 2.59
CA GLY A 113 2.65 16.03 1.59
C GLY A 113 1.51 16.46 0.68
N VAL A 114 1.25 15.63 -0.30
CA VAL A 114 0.13 15.70 -1.24
C VAL A 114 -0.93 14.70 -0.83
N ASP A 115 -2.12 15.19 -0.50
CA ASP A 115 -3.31 14.38 -0.22
C ASP A 115 -3.87 13.84 -1.55
N LEU A 116 -3.85 12.51 -1.70
CA LEU A 116 -4.33 11.88 -2.92
C LEU A 116 -5.86 11.83 -3.04
N SER A 117 -6.58 12.16 -1.97
CA SER A 117 -8.05 12.23 -1.94
C SER A 117 -8.63 13.65 -2.10
N ASP A 118 -7.80 14.69 -2.15
CA ASP A 118 -8.24 16.10 -2.08
C ASP A 118 -9.29 16.49 -3.14
N ASN A 119 -9.22 15.90 -4.33
CA ASN A 119 -10.14 16.18 -5.44
C ASN A 119 -11.29 15.16 -5.59
N PHE A 120 -11.53 14.31 -4.60
CA PHE A 120 -12.60 13.32 -4.72
C PHE A 120 -13.98 13.97 -4.73
N PRO A 121 -14.91 13.49 -5.58
CA PRO A 121 -16.31 13.92 -5.53
C PRO A 121 -16.89 13.67 -4.14
N LYS A 122 -17.39 14.72 -3.49
CA LYS A 122 -17.87 14.67 -2.10
C LYS A 122 -18.99 13.65 -1.88
N ASP A 123 -19.82 13.44 -2.89
CA ASP A 123 -20.90 12.46 -2.89
C ASP A 123 -20.41 11.01 -3.00
N LYS A 124 -19.16 10.79 -3.36
CA LYS A 124 -18.53 9.48 -3.40
C LYS A 124 -17.75 9.13 -2.13
N ILE A 125 -17.42 10.11 -1.30
CA ILE A 125 -16.71 9.88 -0.04
C ILE A 125 -17.67 9.20 0.95
N GLY A 126 -17.26 8.02 1.44
CA GLY A 126 -18.02 7.24 2.42
C GLY A 126 -18.09 7.96 3.77
N GLN A 127 -19.23 7.85 4.43
CA GLN A 127 -19.43 8.39 5.77
C GLN A 127 -20.26 7.40 6.59
N MET A 128 -19.96 7.31 7.88
CA MET A 128 -20.67 6.48 8.84
C MET A 128 -21.09 7.27 10.07
N ASP A 129 -22.15 6.83 10.72
CA ASP A 129 -22.49 7.33 12.06
C ASP A 129 -21.90 6.40 13.12
N GLU A 130 -20.98 6.93 13.92
CA GLU A 130 -20.43 6.25 15.09
C GLU A 130 -20.81 7.03 16.35
N GLY A 131 -21.83 6.54 17.05
CA GLY A 131 -22.27 7.14 18.31
C GLY A 131 -22.82 8.57 18.17
N GLY A 132 -23.45 8.90 17.05
CA GLY A 132 -24.00 10.22 16.76
C GLY A 132 -23.00 11.22 16.20
N LYS A 133 -21.82 10.76 15.79
CA LYS A 133 -20.81 11.53 15.05
C LYS A 133 -20.66 10.96 13.64
N THR A 134 -20.66 11.85 12.65
CA THR A 134 -20.34 11.46 11.28
C THR A 134 -18.83 11.29 11.16
N ILE A 135 -18.39 10.08 10.87
CA ILE A 135 -17.00 9.73 10.62
C ILE A 135 -16.80 9.50 9.12
N VAL A 136 -15.74 10.02 8.55
CA VAL A 136 -15.36 9.78 7.16
C VAL A 136 -14.72 8.40 7.06
N ASP A 137 -15.14 7.63 6.06
CA ASP A 137 -14.54 6.34 5.74
C ASP A 137 -13.30 6.56 4.84
N PRO A 138 -12.09 6.21 5.29
CA PRO A 138 -10.87 6.45 4.52
C PRO A 138 -10.56 5.36 3.48
N HIS A 139 -11.24 4.21 3.47
CA HIS A 139 -10.88 3.00 2.72
C HIS A 139 -11.25 3.06 1.23
N PHE A 140 -10.98 4.21 0.59
CA PHE A 140 -11.38 4.50 -0.79
C PHE A 140 -10.75 3.57 -1.83
N TRP A 141 -9.63 2.92 -1.53
CA TRP A 141 -8.97 1.98 -2.46
C TRP A 141 -9.82 0.76 -2.80
N PHE A 142 -10.88 0.52 -2.06
CA PHE A 142 -11.88 -0.50 -2.40
C PHE A 142 -12.93 -0.03 -3.42
N ASP A 143 -12.95 1.26 -3.79
CA ASP A 143 -13.65 1.76 -4.98
C ASP A 143 -12.62 2.04 -6.07
N ILE A 144 -12.53 1.15 -7.08
CA ILE A 144 -11.54 1.28 -8.17
C ILE A 144 -11.67 2.64 -8.88
N SER A 145 -12.88 3.23 -8.94
CA SER A 145 -13.05 4.55 -9.54
C SER A 145 -12.36 5.67 -8.73
N LEU A 146 -12.36 5.60 -7.41
CA LEU A 146 -11.66 6.55 -6.55
C LEU A 146 -10.14 6.26 -6.53
N TYR A 147 -9.75 4.99 -6.53
CA TYR A 147 -8.33 4.62 -6.63
C TYR A 147 -7.70 5.11 -7.94
N LYS A 148 -8.44 5.08 -9.07
CA LYS A 148 -7.99 5.69 -10.34
C LYS A 148 -7.76 7.19 -10.22
N LEU A 149 -8.64 7.93 -9.52
CA LEU A 149 -8.43 9.36 -9.24
C LEU A 149 -7.19 9.60 -8.38
N ALA A 150 -6.95 8.75 -7.37
CA ALA A 150 -5.72 8.82 -6.57
C ALA A 150 -4.46 8.59 -7.43
N CYS A 151 -4.51 7.63 -8.39
CA CYS A 151 -3.42 7.42 -9.34
C CYS A 151 -3.18 8.66 -10.23
N GLU A 152 -4.24 9.33 -10.69
CA GLU A 152 -4.14 10.56 -11.47
C GLU A 152 -3.52 11.70 -10.66
N ASN A 153 -3.90 11.84 -9.37
CA ASN A 153 -3.32 12.83 -8.46
C ASN A 153 -1.83 12.53 -8.17
N ALA A 154 -1.48 11.27 -7.97
CA ALA A 154 -0.09 10.84 -7.77
C ALA A 154 0.76 11.10 -9.02
N ALA A 155 0.26 10.75 -10.22
CA ALA A 155 0.96 11.00 -11.47
C ALA A 155 1.21 12.50 -11.69
N LYS A 156 0.22 13.34 -11.41
CA LYS A 156 0.37 14.81 -11.48
C LYS A 156 1.48 15.31 -10.56
N ALA A 157 1.53 14.84 -9.31
CA ALA A 157 2.59 15.23 -8.37
C ALA A 157 3.97 14.74 -8.82
N LEU A 158 4.06 13.55 -9.41
CA LEU A 158 5.29 13.01 -9.98
C LEU A 158 5.74 13.77 -11.23
N ASP A 159 4.82 14.18 -12.10
CA ASP A 159 5.11 15.03 -13.26
C ASP A 159 5.72 16.38 -12.87
N GLU A 160 5.23 16.96 -11.76
CA GLU A 160 5.77 18.22 -11.23
C GLU A 160 7.16 18.01 -10.60
N LEU A 161 7.44 16.84 -10.03
CA LEU A 161 8.71 16.48 -9.40
C LEU A 161 9.81 16.19 -10.42
N VAL A 162 9.50 15.42 -11.47
CA VAL A 162 10.43 14.94 -12.50
C VAL A 162 9.88 15.22 -13.91
N PRO A 163 9.73 16.49 -14.30
CA PRO A 163 9.05 16.89 -15.54
C PRO A 163 9.69 16.33 -16.81
N GLU A 164 10.98 15.97 -16.77
CA GLU A 164 11.70 15.32 -17.86
C GLU A 164 11.20 13.90 -18.16
N HIS A 165 10.49 13.25 -17.21
CA HIS A 165 9.94 11.91 -17.33
C HIS A 165 8.41 11.89 -17.49
N LYS A 166 7.78 13.06 -17.64
CA LYS A 166 6.33 13.21 -17.72
C LYS A 166 5.67 12.28 -18.75
N GLU A 167 6.21 12.20 -19.97
CA GLU A 167 5.62 11.39 -21.04
C GLU A 167 5.57 9.89 -20.66
N ASP A 168 6.61 9.40 -19.98
CA ASP A 168 6.67 8.02 -19.53
C ASP A 168 5.71 7.77 -18.34
N ILE A 169 5.63 8.72 -17.40
CA ILE A 169 4.68 8.67 -16.26
C ILE A 169 3.24 8.68 -16.78
N ASP A 170 2.89 9.57 -17.70
CA ASP A 170 1.57 9.63 -18.33
C ASP A 170 1.23 8.30 -19.04
N LYS A 171 2.18 7.71 -19.74
CA LYS A 171 2.01 6.41 -20.41
C LYS A 171 1.82 5.28 -19.39
N ASN A 172 2.60 5.27 -18.31
CA ASN A 172 2.46 4.28 -17.23
C ASN A 172 1.10 4.41 -16.56
N LEU A 173 0.65 5.64 -16.28
CA LEU A 173 -0.68 5.92 -15.76
C LEU A 173 -1.77 5.32 -16.67
N GLN A 174 -1.77 5.63 -17.97
CA GLN A 174 -2.78 5.11 -18.90
C GLN A 174 -2.80 3.57 -18.93
N ASN A 175 -1.63 2.94 -18.92
CA ASN A 175 -1.51 1.49 -18.85
C ASN A 175 -2.06 0.93 -17.53
N TYR A 176 -1.80 1.61 -16.42
CA TYR A 176 -2.28 1.18 -15.10
C TYR A 176 -3.79 1.35 -14.97
N LEU A 177 -4.35 2.50 -15.41
CA LEU A 177 -5.79 2.73 -15.43
C LEU A 177 -6.54 1.63 -16.22
N LYS A 178 -5.97 1.18 -17.34
CA LYS A 178 -6.55 0.06 -18.10
C LYS A 178 -6.50 -1.26 -17.30
N LYS A 179 -5.40 -1.56 -16.63
CA LYS A 179 -5.31 -2.76 -15.77
C LYS A 179 -6.32 -2.71 -14.62
N LEU A 180 -6.61 -1.51 -14.08
CA LEU A 180 -7.64 -1.31 -13.05
C LEU A 180 -9.05 -1.52 -13.61
N ASP A 181 -9.34 -1.14 -14.86
CA ASP A 181 -10.60 -1.47 -15.52
C ASP A 181 -10.76 -3.00 -15.74
N ASP A 182 -9.68 -3.68 -16.14
CA ASP A 182 -9.66 -5.13 -16.28
C ASP A 182 -9.86 -5.83 -14.92
N LEU A 183 -9.30 -5.28 -13.83
CA LEU A 183 -9.51 -5.76 -12.46
C LEU A 183 -10.97 -5.58 -12.02
N ASP A 184 -11.59 -4.43 -12.27
CA ASP A 184 -12.99 -4.19 -11.93
C ASP A 184 -13.93 -5.17 -12.67
N ALA A 185 -13.66 -5.42 -13.95
CA ALA A 185 -14.39 -6.41 -14.74
C ALA A 185 -14.22 -7.84 -14.19
N TYR A 186 -13.00 -8.20 -13.78
CA TYR A 186 -12.72 -9.48 -13.11
C TYR A 186 -13.51 -9.61 -11.83
N ASN A 187 -13.48 -8.59 -10.96
CA ASN A 187 -14.17 -8.56 -9.67
C ASN A 187 -15.67 -8.74 -9.85
N LYS A 188 -16.29 -7.98 -10.74
CA LYS A 188 -17.73 -8.07 -11.06
C LYS A 188 -18.13 -9.48 -11.52
N LYS A 189 -17.34 -10.08 -12.41
CA LYS A 189 -17.58 -11.43 -12.90
C LYS A 189 -17.46 -12.45 -11.77
N ARG A 190 -16.40 -12.38 -11.00
CA ARG A 190 -16.07 -13.36 -9.95
C ARG A 190 -17.07 -13.30 -8.80
N LEU A 191 -17.37 -12.08 -8.31
CA LEU A 191 -18.36 -11.86 -7.25
C LEU A 191 -19.79 -12.16 -7.70
N GLY A 192 -20.07 -12.14 -9.01
CA GLY A 192 -21.33 -12.59 -9.59
C GLY A 192 -21.61 -14.09 -9.39
N GLU A 193 -20.61 -14.90 -9.01
CA GLU A 193 -20.79 -16.32 -8.68
C GLU A 193 -21.48 -16.54 -7.31
N ILE A 194 -21.46 -15.54 -6.44
CA ILE A 194 -22.09 -15.60 -5.11
C ILE A 194 -23.60 -15.39 -5.27
N LYS A 195 -24.38 -16.31 -4.73
CA LYS A 195 -25.85 -16.21 -4.71
C LYS A 195 -26.28 -14.98 -3.91
N GLU A 196 -27.36 -14.32 -4.30
CA GLU A 196 -27.88 -13.13 -3.62
C GLU A 196 -28.12 -13.37 -2.11
N SER A 197 -28.60 -14.55 -1.73
CA SER A 197 -28.82 -14.94 -0.33
C SER A 197 -27.56 -15.14 0.50
N SER A 198 -26.37 -15.16 -0.13
CA SER A 198 -25.07 -15.38 0.52
C SER A 198 -24.14 -14.16 0.44
N ARG A 199 -24.64 -13.02 -0.07
CA ARG A 199 -23.85 -11.79 -0.26
C ARG A 199 -23.66 -11.01 1.03
N TYR A 200 -23.03 -11.67 2.03
CA TYR A 200 -22.70 -11.10 3.33
C TYR A 200 -21.22 -11.30 3.61
N LEU A 201 -20.48 -10.20 3.74
CA LEU A 201 -19.08 -10.20 4.10
C LEU A 201 -18.94 -9.77 5.57
N ILE A 202 -18.39 -10.62 6.40
CA ILE A 202 -18.18 -10.36 7.81
C ILE A 202 -16.68 -10.24 8.08
N THR A 203 -16.26 -9.08 8.57
CA THR A 203 -14.86 -8.67 8.80
C THR A 203 -14.65 -8.20 10.24
N PRO A 204 -13.39 -8.12 10.74
CA PRO A 204 -13.10 -7.61 12.08
C PRO A 204 -13.44 -6.13 12.26
N HIS A 205 -13.12 -5.28 11.25
CA HIS A 205 -13.46 -3.86 11.24
C HIS A 205 -14.11 -3.45 9.91
N ASP A 206 -14.67 -2.25 9.85
CA ASP A 206 -15.54 -1.80 8.76
C ASP A 206 -14.75 -1.10 7.63
N ALA A 207 -13.77 -1.81 7.04
CA ALA A 207 -12.94 -1.32 5.95
C ALA A 207 -13.58 -1.48 4.56
N PHE A 208 -14.60 -2.33 4.41
CA PHE A 208 -15.08 -2.77 3.10
C PHE A 208 -16.35 -2.07 2.61
N ASN A 209 -16.70 -0.88 3.12
CA ASN A 209 -17.93 -0.18 2.71
C ASN A 209 -17.90 0.29 1.25
N TYR A 210 -16.76 0.76 0.78
CA TYR A 210 -16.59 1.11 -0.64
C TYR A 210 -16.72 -0.14 -1.54
N PHE A 211 -16.17 -1.28 -1.11
CA PHE A 211 -16.35 -2.57 -1.78
C PHE A 211 -17.82 -3.00 -1.76
N SER A 212 -18.49 -2.88 -0.62
CA SER A 212 -19.94 -3.13 -0.45
C SER A 212 -20.75 -2.37 -1.48
N ARG A 213 -20.50 -1.08 -1.61
CA ARG A 213 -21.19 -0.18 -2.56
C ARG A 213 -20.88 -0.54 -4.01
N ALA A 214 -19.62 -0.85 -4.33
CA ALA A 214 -19.19 -1.14 -5.70
C ALA A 214 -19.75 -2.46 -6.24
N TYR A 215 -19.89 -3.48 -5.35
CA TYR A 215 -20.20 -4.85 -5.78
C TYR A 215 -21.49 -5.45 -5.18
N ASN A 216 -22.30 -4.66 -4.49
CA ASN A 216 -23.56 -5.10 -3.87
C ASN A 216 -23.39 -6.33 -2.96
N ILE A 217 -22.42 -6.27 -2.05
CA ILE A 217 -22.18 -7.28 -1.00
C ILE A 217 -22.33 -6.56 0.34
N LYS A 218 -23.24 -6.99 1.19
CA LYS A 218 -23.45 -6.36 2.48
C LYS A 218 -22.31 -6.69 3.43
N VAL A 219 -21.59 -5.67 3.89
CA VAL A 219 -20.53 -5.77 4.89
C VAL A 219 -21.12 -5.59 6.30
N VAL A 220 -20.65 -6.38 7.24
CA VAL A 220 -20.97 -6.23 8.68
C VAL A 220 -19.70 -6.50 9.48
N ALA A 221 -19.36 -5.57 10.35
CA ALA A 221 -18.19 -5.66 11.23
C ALA A 221 -18.56 -5.25 12.67
N PRO A 222 -17.96 -5.87 13.69
CA PRO A 222 -18.19 -5.46 15.08
C PRO A 222 -17.43 -4.19 15.49
N GLN A 223 -16.40 -3.78 14.71
CA GLN A 223 -15.62 -2.57 14.92
C GLN A 223 -15.90 -1.56 13.81
N GLY A 224 -15.86 -0.26 14.11
CA GLY A 224 -16.04 0.82 13.14
C GLY A 224 -14.90 0.94 12.12
N VAL A 225 -14.87 2.05 11.38
CA VAL A 225 -13.90 2.29 10.29
C VAL A 225 -12.46 2.49 10.77
N SER A 226 -12.22 2.71 12.05
CA SER A 226 -10.87 2.77 12.62
C SER A 226 -10.65 1.66 13.64
N THR A 227 -9.53 0.97 13.50
CA THR A 227 -9.10 -0.06 14.45
C THR A 227 -8.67 0.51 15.81
N ASP A 228 -8.53 1.85 15.94
CA ASP A 228 -8.27 2.56 17.21
C ASP A 228 -9.53 2.63 18.10
N SER A 229 -10.72 2.39 17.53
CA SER A 229 -11.97 2.38 18.29
C SER A 229 -12.14 1.07 19.09
N GLU A 230 -12.69 1.18 20.31
CA GLU A 230 -12.99 -0.01 21.12
C GLU A 230 -14.21 -0.77 20.57
N VAL A 231 -14.09 -2.12 20.56
CA VAL A 231 -15.21 -2.99 20.18
C VAL A 231 -16.09 -3.26 21.39
N ALA A 232 -17.29 -2.75 21.39
CA ALA A 232 -18.23 -3.02 22.47
C ALA A 232 -18.82 -4.43 22.38
N ASN A 233 -19.05 -5.07 23.52
CA ASN A 233 -19.64 -6.42 23.56
C ASN A 233 -21.00 -6.51 22.84
N LYS A 234 -21.79 -5.43 22.87
CA LYS A 234 -23.08 -5.34 22.14
C LYS A 234 -22.90 -5.45 20.63
N ASP A 235 -21.80 -4.91 20.09
CA ASP A 235 -21.53 -4.92 18.65
C ASP A 235 -21.06 -6.31 18.18
N ILE A 236 -20.28 -6.99 19.03
CA ILE A 236 -19.94 -8.41 18.80
C ILE A 236 -21.22 -9.28 18.85
N GLU A 237 -22.10 -9.03 19.82
CA GLU A 237 -23.35 -9.78 19.96
C GLU A 237 -24.31 -9.51 18.79
N SER A 238 -24.44 -8.26 18.34
CA SER A 238 -25.30 -7.93 17.19
C SER A 238 -24.78 -8.54 15.90
N THR A 239 -23.45 -8.53 15.71
CA THR A 239 -22.81 -9.20 14.55
C THR A 239 -23.02 -10.71 14.59
N ALA A 240 -22.86 -11.35 15.78
CA ALA A 240 -23.14 -12.78 15.94
C ALA A 240 -24.64 -13.12 15.66
N ASN A 241 -25.56 -12.29 16.13
CA ASN A 241 -26.99 -12.48 15.83
C ASN A 241 -27.26 -12.38 14.33
N PHE A 242 -26.64 -11.42 13.63
CA PHE A 242 -26.74 -11.28 12.18
C PHE A 242 -26.23 -12.53 11.45
N ILE A 243 -25.05 -13.04 11.84
CA ILE A 243 -24.46 -14.26 11.25
C ILE A 243 -25.42 -15.45 11.39
N VAL A 244 -25.98 -15.64 12.59
CA VAL A 244 -26.89 -16.77 12.88
C VAL A 244 -28.20 -16.63 12.12
N GLU A 245 -28.79 -15.43 12.09
CA GLU A 245 -30.07 -15.14 11.41
C GLU A 245 -29.96 -15.40 9.89
N HIS A 246 -28.88 -14.90 9.28
CA HIS A 246 -28.66 -15.01 7.83
C HIS A 246 -27.90 -16.28 7.43
N LYS A 247 -27.50 -17.13 8.39
CA LYS A 247 -26.74 -18.36 8.16
C LYS A 247 -25.50 -18.13 7.32
N VAL A 248 -24.73 -17.07 7.67
CA VAL A 248 -23.50 -16.72 6.96
C VAL A 248 -22.50 -17.84 7.07
N PRO A 249 -22.01 -18.44 5.95
CA PRO A 249 -21.22 -19.68 6.03
C PRO A 249 -19.80 -19.45 6.54
N ALA A 250 -19.23 -18.26 6.30
CA ALA A 250 -17.86 -17.93 6.64
C ALA A 250 -17.70 -16.46 7.09
N ILE A 251 -16.76 -16.24 7.99
CA ILE A 251 -16.28 -14.93 8.46
C ILE A 251 -14.78 -14.86 8.23
N PHE A 252 -14.25 -13.66 7.98
CA PHE A 252 -12.89 -13.48 7.47
C PHE A 252 -12.01 -12.73 8.47
N ALA A 253 -10.81 -13.22 8.71
CA ALA A 253 -9.76 -12.46 9.38
C ALA A 253 -9.13 -11.44 8.39
N GLU A 254 -8.47 -10.44 8.91
CA GLU A 254 -7.71 -9.45 8.16
C GLU A 254 -6.22 -9.51 8.53
N SER A 255 -5.35 -9.26 7.57
CA SER A 255 -3.90 -9.39 7.72
C SER A 255 -3.29 -8.43 8.76
N THR A 256 -3.94 -7.29 9.00
CA THR A 256 -3.50 -6.24 9.95
C THR A 256 -4.17 -6.33 11.32
N THR A 257 -5.08 -7.29 11.54
CA THR A 257 -5.82 -7.41 12.80
C THR A 257 -5.53 -8.73 13.51
N ASP A 258 -5.75 -8.77 14.84
CA ASP A 258 -5.62 -10.00 15.62
C ASP A 258 -6.70 -11.02 15.22
N PRO A 259 -6.33 -12.20 14.66
CA PRO A 259 -7.28 -13.23 14.25
C PRO A 259 -8.12 -13.78 15.42
N ALA A 260 -7.68 -13.63 16.66
CA ALA A 260 -8.45 -14.01 17.85
C ALA A 260 -9.81 -13.28 17.94
N ARG A 261 -9.95 -12.12 17.28
CA ARG A 261 -11.24 -11.40 17.19
C ARG A 261 -12.30 -12.23 16.47
N MET A 262 -11.93 -12.88 15.35
CA MET A 262 -12.85 -13.73 14.59
C MET A 262 -13.15 -15.05 15.31
N GLU A 263 -12.18 -15.63 16.00
CA GLU A 263 -12.44 -16.81 16.84
C GLU A 263 -13.42 -16.49 17.98
N LYS A 264 -13.30 -15.33 18.63
CA LYS A 264 -14.27 -14.88 19.65
C LYS A 264 -15.68 -14.73 19.08
N LEU A 265 -15.80 -14.18 17.87
CA LEU A 265 -17.08 -14.04 17.18
C LEU A 265 -17.70 -15.40 16.83
N LYS A 266 -16.87 -16.35 16.34
CA LYS A 266 -17.27 -17.74 16.10
C LYS A 266 -17.77 -18.43 17.36
N GLU A 267 -17.06 -18.31 18.49
CA GLU A 267 -17.50 -18.90 19.77
C GLU A 267 -18.86 -18.32 20.21
N MET A 268 -19.10 -17.03 19.98
CA MET A 268 -20.41 -16.42 20.24
C MET A 268 -21.52 -17.00 19.35
N CYS A 269 -21.26 -17.18 18.03
CA CYS A 269 -22.18 -17.85 17.13
C CYS A 269 -22.47 -19.29 17.57
N LYS A 270 -21.44 -20.04 18.00
CA LYS A 270 -21.56 -21.40 18.48
C LYS A 270 -22.43 -21.50 19.76
N SER A 271 -22.29 -20.53 20.68
CA SER A 271 -23.16 -20.44 21.87
C SER A 271 -24.63 -20.23 21.53
N LYS A 272 -24.93 -19.71 20.34
CA LYS A 272 -26.28 -19.53 19.77
C LYS A 272 -26.70 -20.68 18.85
N GLY A 273 -25.92 -21.77 18.81
CA GLY A 273 -26.23 -22.99 18.04
C GLY A 273 -25.82 -22.97 16.57
N PHE A 274 -24.96 -22.04 16.15
CA PHE A 274 -24.48 -21.94 14.79
C PHE A 274 -22.95 -21.99 14.71
N ASP A 275 -22.41 -22.96 13.95
CA ASP A 275 -20.97 -23.13 13.75
C ASP A 275 -20.55 -22.47 12.42
N VAL A 276 -19.98 -21.27 12.50
CA VAL A 276 -19.49 -20.49 11.34
C VAL A 276 -18.01 -20.81 11.09
N LYS A 277 -17.61 -20.89 9.81
CA LYS A 277 -16.21 -21.07 9.44
C LYS A 277 -15.44 -19.74 9.62
N VAL A 278 -14.30 -19.76 10.30
CA VAL A 278 -13.32 -18.65 10.26
C VAL A 278 -12.33 -18.91 9.12
N VAL A 279 -12.20 -17.95 8.22
CA VAL A 279 -11.19 -17.94 7.14
C VAL A 279 -10.00 -17.16 7.62
N CYS A 280 -8.92 -17.85 7.97
CA CYS A 280 -7.68 -17.26 8.49
C CYS A 280 -6.52 -18.25 8.40
N GLY A 281 -5.29 -17.76 8.53
CA GLY A 281 -4.05 -18.54 8.56
C GLY A 281 -3.56 -18.97 7.18
N ASP A 282 -2.28 -19.22 7.08
CA ASP A 282 -1.60 -19.69 5.87
C ASP A 282 -1.85 -18.79 4.63
N GLY A 283 -1.96 -17.47 4.83
CA GLY A 283 -2.25 -16.52 3.76
C GLY A 283 -3.73 -16.46 3.35
N ASN A 284 -4.64 -16.92 4.19
CA ASN A 284 -6.09 -16.83 3.96
C ASN A 284 -6.73 -15.68 4.77
N GLU A 285 -6.02 -14.58 4.95
CA GLU A 285 -6.57 -13.33 5.48
C GLU A 285 -6.94 -12.37 4.35
N LEU A 286 -7.95 -11.53 4.58
CA LEU A 286 -8.22 -10.38 3.71
C LEU A 286 -7.18 -9.28 3.96
N PHE A 287 -6.72 -8.67 2.92
CA PHE A 287 -5.93 -7.44 2.99
C PHE A 287 -6.89 -6.25 3.05
N SER A 288 -6.97 -5.58 4.19
CA SER A 288 -7.77 -4.37 4.38
C SER A 288 -6.93 -3.10 4.24
N ASP A 289 -5.98 -2.90 5.14
CA ASP A 289 -5.27 -1.64 5.34
C ASP A 289 -3.81 -1.67 4.90
N SER A 290 -3.35 -2.80 4.41
CA SER A 290 -1.99 -2.98 3.91
C SER A 290 -1.94 -4.03 2.82
N LEU A 291 -0.96 -3.91 1.91
CA LEU A 291 -0.53 -4.99 1.04
C LEU A 291 0.30 -6.00 1.83
N ALA A 292 0.51 -7.19 1.24
CA ALA A 292 1.47 -8.14 1.75
C ALA A 292 2.91 -7.58 1.72
N PRO A 293 3.81 -8.09 2.57
CA PRO A 293 5.24 -7.83 2.44
C PRO A 293 5.78 -8.23 1.06
N SER A 294 6.78 -7.47 0.57
CA SER A 294 7.36 -7.69 -0.75
C SER A 294 7.80 -9.14 -0.98
N GLY A 295 7.44 -9.68 -2.15
CA GLY A 295 7.72 -11.06 -2.58
C GLY A 295 6.71 -12.09 -2.07
N GLN A 296 5.63 -11.68 -1.41
CA GLN A 296 4.51 -12.53 -1.02
C GLN A 296 3.29 -12.28 -1.92
N ASP A 297 2.37 -13.23 -1.96
CA ASP A 297 1.11 -13.07 -2.70
C ASP A 297 0.32 -11.88 -2.12
N GLY A 298 -0.11 -10.94 -2.99
CA GLY A 298 -0.79 -9.71 -2.58
C GLY A 298 0.15 -8.54 -2.25
N ASP A 299 1.43 -8.58 -2.65
CA ASP A 299 2.40 -7.49 -2.45
C ASP A 299 2.22 -6.30 -3.41
N ASN A 300 1.25 -6.35 -4.29
CA ASN A 300 0.81 -5.25 -5.15
C ASN A 300 -0.73 -5.14 -5.16
N TYR A 301 -1.24 -3.97 -5.52
CA TYR A 301 -2.66 -3.66 -5.42
C TYR A 301 -3.55 -4.62 -6.24
N ILE A 302 -3.16 -4.96 -7.46
CA ILE A 302 -3.97 -5.81 -8.35
C ILE A 302 -4.07 -7.24 -7.81
N ASP A 303 -2.97 -7.80 -7.37
CA ASP A 303 -2.95 -9.17 -6.86
C ASP A 303 -3.60 -9.27 -5.46
N MET A 304 -3.41 -8.25 -4.61
CA MET A 304 -4.13 -8.10 -3.35
C MET A 304 -5.65 -8.12 -3.56
N TYR A 305 -6.14 -7.31 -4.51
CA TYR A 305 -7.58 -7.21 -4.75
C TYR A 305 -8.17 -8.51 -5.28
N LYS A 306 -7.45 -9.18 -6.22
CA LYS A 306 -7.84 -10.50 -6.72
C LYS A 306 -7.86 -11.55 -5.62
N HIS A 307 -6.82 -11.57 -4.76
CA HIS A 307 -6.76 -12.45 -3.60
C HIS A 307 -8.01 -12.29 -2.72
N ASN A 308 -8.34 -11.05 -2.35
CA ASN A 308 -9.52 -10.76 -1.54
C ASN A 308 -10.81 -11.28 -2.21
N VAL A 309 -11.00 -10.98 -3.50
CA VAL A 309 -12.19 -11.38 -4.25
C VAL A 309 -12.29 -12.90 -4.36
N ASP A 310 -11.20 -13.58 -4.67
CA ASP A 310 -11.19 -15.04 -4.80
C ASP A 310 -11.45 -15.71 -3.44
N LEU A 311 -10.82 -15.21 -2.37
CA LEU A 311 -11.03 -15.73 -1.02
C LEU A 311 -12.50 -15.57 -0.57
N ILE A 312 -13.11 -14.41 -0.83
CA ILE A 312 -14.53 -14.15 -0.53
C ILE A 312 -15.43 -15.10 -1.32
N VAL A 313 -15.23 -15.20 -2.63
CA VAL A 313 -16.08 -16.02 -3.50
C VAL A 313 -15.97 -17.50 -3.12
N ASP A 314 -14.76 -18.02 -2.91
CA ASP A 314 -14.55 -19.45 -2.63
C ASP A 314 -15.13 -19.89 -1.29
N ASN A 315 -15.43 -18.95 -0.39
CA ASN A 315 -16.02 -19.24 0.91
C ASN A 315 -17.50 -18.84 1.05
N LEU A 316 -18.07 -18.07 0.10
CA LEU A 316 -19.46 -17.62 0.18
C LEU A 316 -20.38 -18.19 -0.93
N LYS A 317 -19.83 -18.78 -2.00
CA LYS A 317 -20.63 -19.38 -3.10
C LYS A 317 -21.26 -20.72 -2.74
#